data_b80e870822d4fb1529b03750fd7649f8
#
_entry.id   b80e870822d4fb1529b03750fd7649f8
#
_cell.length_a   1.000
_cell.length_b   1.000
_cell.length_c   1.000
_cell.angle_alpha   90.00
_cell.angle_beta   90.00
_cell.angle_gamma   90.00
#
_symmetry.space_group_name_H-M   'P 1'
#
loop_
_entity.id
_entity.type
_entity.pdbx_description
1 polymer ?
#
loop_
_entity_poly.entity_id
_entity_poly.type
_entity_poly.pdbx_seq_one_letter_code
_entity_poly.pdbx_strand_id
1 'polypeptide(L)'
;MIREMVPDELAASDARIAHLRERWFQGAPSKIVYAFERGTVACTLITRVLTAPSLRTHAYLDQAGSEYQTRAVRSVLIDHGLLPPRDELLARFELWLDSALAEIPDPGEQRTVTQYARWRHLRALRRNTMPSRSGQLSWRRLEIAGIIELLEWIHTRGGSLVSLTQADVDEWLTGGRRPFLHHFLTWTARAGASRPLTAPRPPSGALSPQAMSDEERWRLLADVTSDPSINPHTKLAAGLMLMFGVRAAKIVQLRAEDVTVTDQAVVVRLGQEPLVLPAELAPAAAGAASNRTAPRMFVESIEQEWVYPGTRAGHHMAPDTLNTRLRAAGIPPRLARTGALIALAQELPPVVLSRLTGLDISSAIAWSNAIGANSTAYAAAVVERVGMPLPVVLH
;
A
#
# COMPACT_ATOMS: atom_id res chain seq x y z
N MET A 1 -28.73 -24.61 8.11
CA MET A 1 -28.00 -23.69 7.21
C MET A 1 -26.71 -24.30 6.66
N ILE A 2 -25.65 -24.66 7.47
CA ILE A 2 -24.41 -25.25 6.92
C ILE A 2 -24.71 -26.53 6.13
N ARG A 3 -25.53 -27.45 6.66
CA ARG A 3 -25.95 -28.67 5.94
C ARG A 3 -26.79 -28.40 4.68
N GLU A 4 -27.49 -27.31 4.62
CA GLU A 4 -28.26 -26.88 3.44
C GLU A 4 -27.34 -26.29 2.36
N MET A 5 -26.33 -25.52 2.74
CA MET A 5 -25.32 -25.01 1.80
C MET A 5 -24.40 -26.10 1.29
N VAL A 6 -24.07 -27.09 2.12
CA VAL A 6 -23.21 -28.22 1.81
C VAL A 6 -23.89 -29.52 2.23
N PRO A 7 -24.83 -30.05 1.43
CA PRO A 7 -25.48 -31.34 1.69
C PRO A 7 -24.50 -32.51 1.72
N ASP A 8 -24.91 -33.64 2.31
CA ASP A 8 -24.04 -34.83 2.42
C ASP A 8 -23.58 -35.36 1.05
N GLU A 9 -24.46 -35.32 0.07
CA GLU A 9 -24.16 -35.73 -1.31
C GLU A 9 -23.07 -34.86 -1.96
N LEU A 10 -23.15 -33.56 -1.74
CA LEU A 10 -22.17 -32.59 -2.25
C LEU A 10 -20.81 -32.78 -1.55
N ALA A 11 -20.79 -32.98 -0.24
CA ALA A 11 -19.59 -33.26 0.50
C ALA A 11 -18.93 -34.60 0.11
N ALA A 12 -19.73 -35.60 -0.26
CA ALA A 12 -19.23 -36.89 -0.73
C ALA A 12 -18.61 -36.79 -2.14
N SER A 13 -18.99 -35.78 -2.94
CA SER A 13 -18.53 -35.62 -4.33
C SER A 13 -17.12 -35.01 -4.49
N ASP A 14 -16.65 -34.27 -3.49
CA ASP A 14 -15.33 -33.58 -3.52
C ASP A 14 -14.75 -33.52 -2.11
N ALA A 15 -13.60 -34.16 -1.90
CA ALA A 15 -12.92 -34.21 -0.60
C ALA A 15 -12.60 -32.81 -0.02
N ARG A 16 -12.38 -31.80 -0.87
CA ARG A 16 -12.14 -30.41 -0.46
C ARG A 16 -13.41 -29.76 0.08
N ILE A 17 -14.58 -30.12 -0.46
CA ILE A 17 -15.88 -29.67 0.03
C ILE A 17 -16.21 -30.37 1.35
N ALA A 18 -15.91 -31.67 1.48
CA ALA A 18 -16.04 -32.39 2.74
C ALA A 18 -15.20 -31.72 3.84
N HIS A 19 -13.93 -31.44 3.54
CA HIS A 19 -13.05 -30.73 4.46
C HIS A 19 -13.54 -29.32 4.81
N LEU A 20 -14.04 -28.55 3.83
CA LEU A 20 -14.65 -27.24 4.06
C LEU A 20 -15.81 -27.35 5.05
N ARG A 21 -16.72 -28.32 4.83
CA ARG A 21 -17.88 -28.53 5.71
C ARG A 21 -17.46 -28.91 7.13
N GLU A 22 -16.51 -29.83 7.27
CA GLU A 22 -15.98 -30.24 8.57
C GLU A 22 -15.37 -29.04 9.32
N ARG A 23 -14.56 -28.24 8.66
CA ARG A 23 -13.96 -27.03 9.24
C ARG A 23 -15.01 -26.01 9.66
N TRP A 24 -16.10 -25.89 8.94
CA TRP A 24 -17.22 -25.01 9.31
C TRP A 24 -17.95 -25.46 10.57
N PHE A 25 -18.03 -26.78 10.80
CA PHE A 25 -18.62 -27.33 12.03
C PHE A 25 -17.67 -27.25 13.23
N GLN A 26 -16.37 -27.43 13.01
CA GLN A 26 -15.35 -27.41 14.08
C GLN A 26 -15.01 -25.98 14.53
N GLY A 27 -15.12 -24.99 13.65
CA GLY A 27 -14.75 -23.60 13.91
C GLY A 27 -15.83 -22.82 14.66
N ALA A 28 -16.10 -21.58 14.23
CA ALA A 28 -17.13 -20.71 14.78
C ALA A 28 -18.39 -20.70 13.88
N PRO A 29 -19.33 -21.66 14.02
CA PRO A 29 -20.50 -21.76 13.14
C PRO A 29 -21.31 -20.48 13.04
N SER A 30 -21.38 -19.70 14.14
CA SER A 30 -22.07 -18.40 14.17
C SER A 30 -21.48 -17.37 13.18
N LYS A 31 -20.18 -17.37 12.97
CA LYS A 31 -19.51 -16.48 11.99
C LYS A 31 -19.85 -16.88 10.55
N ILE A 32 -19.96 -18.19 10.29
CA ILE A 32 -20.38 -18.70 8.98
C ILE A 32 -21.83 -18.32 8.70
N VAL A 33 -22.70 -18.51 9.72
CA VAL A 33 -24.12 -18.13 9.63
C VAL A 33 -24.27 -16.64 9.34
N TYR A 34 -23.49 -15.80 10.02
CA TYR A 34 -23.53 -14.35 9.82
C TYR A 34 -23.01 -13.95 8.41
N ALA A 35 -21.91 -14.55 7.95
CA ALA A 35 -21.31 -14.21 6.67
C ALA A 35 -22.13 -14.68 5.47
N PHE A 36 -22.87 -15.79 5.63
CA PHE A 36 -23.71 -16.40 4.59
C PHE A 36 -25.17 -16.47 5.03
N GLU A 37 -25.66 -15.39 5.64
CA GLU A 37 -27.05 -15.31 6.08
C GLU A 37 -28.01 -15.59 4.92
N ARG A 38 -29.10 -16.32 5.21
CA ARG A 38 -30.11 -16.67 4.21
C ARG A 38 -30.64 -15.41 3.51
N GLY A 39 -30.80 -15.50 2.19
CA GLY A 39 -31.29 -14.39 1.38
C GLY A 39 -30.20 -13.40 0.96
N THR A 40 -28.96 -13.53 1.46
CA THR A 40 -27.85 -12.69 0.98
C THR A 40 -27.28 -13.20 -0.35
N VAL A 41 -26.72 -12.27 -1.11
CA VAL A 41 -26.01 -12.60 -2.37
C VAL A 41 -24.85 -13.56 -2.10
N ALA A 42 -24.14 -13.39 -0.98
CA ALA A 42 -23.03 -14.26 -0.60
C ALA A 42 -23.48 -15.72 -0.35
N CYS A 43 -24.65 -15.91 0.32
CA CYS A 43 -25.22 -17.23 0.55
C CYS A 43 -25.61 -17.91 -0.77
N THR A 44 -26.27 -17.18 -1.65
CA THR A 44 -26.66 -17.69 -2.98
C THR A 44 -25.43 -18.05 -3.81
N LEU A 45 -24.41 -17.20 -3.81
CA LEU A 45 -23.18 -17.41 -4.56
C LEU A 45 -22.39 -18.61 -4.05
N ILE A 46 -22.17 -18.73 -2.74
CA ILE A 46 -21.40 -19.86 -2.20
C ILE A 46 -22.09 -21.19 -2.52
N THR A 47 -23.40 -21.28 -2.35
CA THR A 47 -24.17 -22.48 -2.69
C THR A 47 -24.02 -22.83 -4.18
N ARG A 48 -24.17 -21.83 -5.06
CA ARG A 48 -24.07 -22.03 -6.50
C ARG A 48 -22.69 -22.49 -6.96
N VAL A 49 -21.61 -21.89 -6.45
CA VAL A 49 -20.24 -22.27 -6.85
C VAL A 49 -19.80 -23.60 -6.23
N LEU A 50 -20.37 -23.99 -5.09
CA LEU A 50 -20.09 -25.30 -4.51
C LEU A 50 -20.79 -26.41 -5.30
N THR A 51 -22.03 -26.19 -5.75
CA THR A 51 -22.80 -27.17 -6.54
C THR A 51 -22.38 -27.28 -8.00
N ALA A 52 -21.83 -26.21 -8.58
CA ALA A 52 -21.41 -26.17 -9.99
C ALA A 52 -19.91 -25.91 -10.14
N PRO A 53 -19.07 -26.96 -10.29
CA PRO A 53 -17.61 -26.80 -10.39
C PRO A 53 -17.14 -25.87 -11.51
N SER A 54 -17.87 -25.79 -12.64
CA SER A 54 -17.58 -24.91 -13.77
C SER A 54 -17.66 -23.41 -13.40
N LEU A 55 -18.39 -23.06 -12.35
CA LEU A 55 -18.53 -21.69 -11.85
C LEU A 55 -17.45 -21.30 -10.81
N ARG A 56 -16.58 -22.23 -10.41
CA ARG A 56 -15.47 -21.96 -9.48
C ARG A 56 -14.35 -21.20 -10.16
N THR A 57 -14.64 -20.05 -10.74
CA THR A 57 -13.68 -19.20 -11.42
C THR A 57 -13.72 -17.78 -10.91
N HIS A 58 -12.56 -17.10 -10.97
CA HIS A 58 -12.50 -15.69 -10.63
C HIS A 58 -13.37 -14.83 -11.53
N ALA A 59 -13.41 -15.15 -12.84
CA ALA A 59 -14.21 -14.42 -13.82
C ALA A 59 -15.71 -14.46 -13.49
N TYR A 60 -16.23 -15.62 -13.07
CA TYR A 60 -17.61 -15.71 -12.64
C TYR A 60 -17.88 -14.84 -11.40
N LEU A 61 -17.01 -14.92 -10.38
CA LEU A 61 -17.17 -14.13 -9.17
C LEU A 61 -17.03 -12.61 -9.40
N ASP A 62 -16.21 -12.20 -10.38
CA ASP A 62 -16.07 -10.79 -10.74
C ASP A 62 -17.33 -10.19 -11.34
N GLN A 63 -18.16 -11.02 -12.01
CA GLN A 63 -19.42 -10.63 -12.63
C GLN A 63 -20.64 -10.85 -11.73
N ALA A 64 -20.52 -11.72 -10.71
CA ALA A 64 -21.68 -12.20 -9.94
C ALA A 64 -22.15 -11.24 -8.84
N GLY A 65 -21.39 -10.21 -8.50
CA GLY A 65 -21.77 -9.23 -7.45
C GLY A 65 -20.66 -8.25 -7.13
N SER A 66 -20.97 -7.33 -6.20
CA SER A 66 -19.99 -6.38 -5.70
C SER A 66 -18.84 -7.08 -4.97
N GLU A 67 -17.70 -6.38 -4.85
CA GLU A 67 -16.56 -6.87 -4.09
C GLU A 67 -16.91 -7.33 -2.67
N TYR A 68 -17.70 -6.54 -1.97
CA TYR A 68 -18.12 -6.84 -0.61
C TYR A 68 -18.85 -8.19 -0.54
N GLN A 69 -19.74 -8.45 -1.49
CA GLN A 69 -20.54 -9.67 -1.56
C GLN A 69 -19.74 -10.90 -1.98
N THR A 70 -18.82 -10.75 -2.93
CA THR A 70 -18.01 -11.88 -3.46
C THR A 70 -16.75 -12.16 -2.64
N ARG A 71 -16.30 -11.22 -1.81
CA ARG A 71 -15.06 -11.34 -1.01
C ARG A 71 -15.08 -12.53 -0.07
N ALA A 72 -16.19 -12.74 0.65
CA ALA A 72 -16.34 -13.84 1.59
C ALA A 72 -16.30 -15.18 0.86
N VAL A 73 -17.08 -15.31 -0.23
CA VAL A 73 -17.12 -16.50 -1.08
C VAL A 73 -15.74 -16.82 -1.62
N ARG A 74 -15.06 -15.83 -2.19
CA ARG A 74 -13.71 -15.98 -2.77
C ARG A 74 -12.68 -16.44 -1.73
N SER A 75 -12.71 -15.83 -0.54
CA SER A 75 -11.82 -16.23 0.55
C SER A 75 -12.02 -17.69 0.93
N VAL A 76 -13.26 -18.13 1.11
CA VAL A 76 -13.58 -19.51 1.42
C VAL A 76 -13.07 -20.47 0.35
N LEU A 77 -13.33 -20.18 -0.92
CA LEU A 77 -12.91 -21.05 -2.02
C LEU A 77 -11.37 -21.16 -2.11
N ILE A 78 -10.64 -20.06 -1.88
CA ILE A 78 -9.17 -20.05 -1.89
C ILE A 78 -8.63 -20.82 -0.67
N ASP A 79 -9.16 -20.56 0.52
CA ASP A 79 -8.70 -21.17 1.78
C ASP A 79 -8.87 -22.71 1.78
N HIS A 80 -9.81 -23.22 1.00
CA HIS A 80 -10.07 -24.65 0.85
C HIS A 80 -9.58 -25.26 -0.48
N GLY A 81 -8.74 -24.53 -1.24
CA GLY A 81 -8.16 -25.02 -2.48
C GLY A 81 -9.16 -25.27 -3.63
N LEU A 82 -10.37 -24.71 -3.53
CA LEU A 82 -11.39 -24.78 -4.57
C LEU A 82 -11.23 -23.72 -5.64
N LEU A 83 -10.43 -22.68 -5.36
CA LEU A 83 -10.08 -21.60 -6.29
C LEU A 83 -8.60 -21.25 -6.09
N PRO A 84 -7.80 -21.06 -7.14
CA PRO A 84 -6.41 -20.66 -7.00
C PRO A 84 -6.29 -19.23 -6.40
N PRO A 85 -5.24 -18.93 -5.62
CA PRO A 85 -5.00 -17.56 -5.18
C PRO A 85 -4.63 -16.65 -6.35
N ARG A 86 -5.04 -15.36 -6.28
CA ARG A 86 -4.60 -14.32 -7.23
C ARG A 86 -4.30 -13.01 -6.49
N ASP A 87 -3.56 -12.11 -7.13
CA ASP A 87 -3.44 -10.74 -6.66
C ASP A 87 -4.76 -9.98 -6.91
N GLU A 88 -5.58 -9.89 -5.88
CA GLU A 88 -6.93 -9.31 -5.96
C GLU A 88 -6.90 -7.81 -6.26
N LEU A 89 -5.87 -7.11 -5.77
CA LEU A 89 -5.72 -5.68 -6.03
C LEU A 89 -5.34 -5.43 -7.49
N LEU A 90 -4.43 -6.25 -8.03
CA LEU A 90 -4.05 -6.19 -9.44
C LEU A 90 -5.24 -6.52 -10.34
N ALA A 91 -5.96 -7.61 -10.06
CA ALA A 91 -7.13 -8.00 -10.85
C ALA A 91 -8.20 -6.91 -10.91
N ARG A 92 -8.47 -6.24 -9.79
CA ARG A 92 -9.39 -5.09 -9.76
C ARG A 92 -8.87 -3.88 -10.49
N PHE A 93 -7.57 -3.66 -10.44
CA PHE A 93 -6.97 -2.59 -11.23
C PHE A 93 -7.14 -2.87 -12.73
N GLU A 94 -6.95 -4.11 -13.16
CA GLU A 94 -7.15 -4.53 -14.56
C GLU A 94 -8.60 -4.33 -15.00
N LEU A 95 -9.58 -4.79 -14.20
CA LEU A 95 -11.00 -4.60 -14.49
C LEU A 95 -11.39 -3.11 -14.58
N TRP A 96 -10.93 -2.31 -13.61
CA TRP A 96 -11.15 -0.87 -13.63
C TRP A 96 -10.51 -0.22 -14.86
N LEU A 97 -9.28 -0.62 -15.21
CA LEU A 97 -8.56 -0.08 -16.35
C LEU A 97 -9.30 -0.36 -17.67
N ASP A 98 -9.77 -1.59 -17.86
CA ASP A 98 -10.52 -1.96 -19.05
C ASP A 98 -11.83 -1.15 -19.17
N SER A 99 -12.53 -0.92 -18.04
CA SER A 99 -13.74 -0.07 -18.03
C SER A 99 -13.40 1.39 -18.33
N ALA A 100 -12.37 1.95 -17.70
CA ALA A 100 -11.99 3.35 -17.90
C ALA A 100 -11.48 3.62 -19.32
N LEU A 101 -10.76 2.67 -19.92
CA LEU A 101 -10.31 2.79 -21.31
C LEU A 101 -11.46 2.68 -22.32
N ALA A 102 -12.51 1.92 -22.00
CA ALA A 102 -13.69 1.80 -22.86
C ALA A 102 -14.50 3.11 -22.98
N GLU A 103 -14.33 4.03 -22.02
CA GLU A 103 -14.98 5.35 -22.03
C GLU A 103 -14.36 6.33 -23.03
N ILE A 104 -13.15 6.05 -23.57
CA ILE A 104 -12.48 6.91 -24.54
C ILE A 104 -13.14 6.77 -25.90
N PRO A 105 -13.79 7.84 -26.47
CA PRO A 105 -14.61 7.72 -27.67
C PRO A 105 -13.80 7.50 -28.95
N ASP A 106 -12.64 8.14 -29.06
CA ASP A 106 -11.79 8.00 -30.26
C ASP A 106 -10.98 6.69 -30.20
N PRO A 107 -11.15 5.79 -31.21
CA PRO A 107 -10.45 4.49 -31.21
C PRO A 107 -8.92 4.60 -31.32
N GLY A 108 -8.39 5.68 -31.89
CA GLY A 108 -6.95 5.93 -32.00
C GLY A 108 -6.35 6.33 -30.66
N GLU A 109 -7.01 7.24 -29.96
CA GLU A 109 -6.62 7.66 -28.61
C GLU A 109 -6.81 6.51 -27.61
N GLN A 110 -7.91 5.79 -27.68
CA GLN A 110 -8.14 4.60 -26.86
C GLN A 110 -7.00 3.59 -26.99
N ARG A 111 -6.59 3.27 -28.24
CA ARG A 111 -5.42 2.40 -28.48
C ARG A 111 -4.14 2.94 -27.90
N THR A 112 -3.91 4.25 -28.04
CA THR A 112 -2.71 4.94 -27.53
C THR A 112 -2.64 4.85 -26.02
N VAL A 113 -3.71 5.21 -25.30
CA VAL A 113 -3.76 5.15 -23.83
C VAL A 113 -3.69 3.70 -23.34
N THR A 114 -4.33 2.75 -24.06
CA THR A 114 -4.23 1.31 -23.75
C THR A 114 -2.79 0.81 -23.83
N GLN A 115 -2.05 1.17 -24.89
CA GLN A 115 -0.64 0.79 -25.05
C GLN A 115 0.22 1.39 -23.94
N TYR A 116 0.02 2.68 -23.61
CA TYR A 116 0.70 3.35 -22.53
C TYR A 116 0.46 2.66 -21.18
N ALA A 117 -0.82 2.41 -20.83
CA ALA A 117 -1.20 1.78 -19.58
C ALA A 117 -0.62 0.36 -19.44
N ARG A 118 -0.66 -0.45 -20.51
CA ARG A 118 -0.10 -1.80 -20.53
C ARG A 118 1.43 -1.77 -20.38
N TRP A 119 2.10 -0.92 -21.13
CA TRP A 119 3.56 -0.81 -21.10
C TRP A 119 4.07 -0.29 -19.76
N ARG A 120 3.50 0.82 -19.27
CA ARG A 120 3.99 1.51 -18.07
C ARG A 120 3.52 0.86 -16.78
N HIS A 121 2.25 0.47 -16.71
CA HIS A 121 1.64 0.03 -15.47
C HIS A 121 1.53 -1.48 -15.37
N LEU A 122 0.84 -2.15 -16.28
CA LEU A 122 0.59 -3.58 -16.16
C LEU A 122 1.87 -4.41 -16.25
N ARG A 123 2.77 -4.07 -17.18
CA ARG A 123 4.06 -4.77 -17.29
C ARG A 123 4.87 -4.67 -15.99
N ALA A 124 4.91 -3.50 -15.36
CA ALA A 124 5.64 -3.30 -14.11
C ALA A 124 4.99 -4.04 -12.93
N LEU A 125 3.65 -4.06 -12.85
CA LEU A 125 2.91 -4.77 -11.82
C LEU A 125 3.06 -6.29 -11.95
N ARG A 126 2.92 -6.84 -13.16
CA ARG A 126 3.03 -8.28 -13.42
C ARG A 126 4.44 -8.84 -13.25
N ARG A 127 5.47 -8.00 -13.38
CA ARG A 127 6.87 -8.40 -13.12
C ARG A 127 7.23 -8.37 -11.64
N ASN A 128 6.41 -7.74 -10.82
CA ASN A 128 6.65 -7.68 -9.39
C ASN A 128 6.20 -9.01 -8.75
N THR A 129 7.12 -9.69 -8.09
CA THR A 129 6.85 -10.94 -7.35
C THR A 129 6.07 -10.71 -6.05
N MET A 130 6.08 -9.47 -5.56
CA MET A 130 5.34 -9.10 -4.35
C MET A 130 3.91 -8.66 -4.69
N PRO A 131 2.91 -9.00 -3.85
CA PRO A 131 1.54 -8.56 -4.05
C PRO A 131 1.42 -7.05 -4.22
N SER A 132 0.49 -6.62 -5.06
CA SER A 132 0.21 -5.21 -5.33
C SER A 132 -0.22 -4.47 -4.06
N ARG A 133 0.14 -3.18 -3.95
CA ARG A 133 -0.22 -2.32 -2.81
C ARG A 133 -1.27 -1.30 -3.24
N SER A 134 -2.24 -1.02 -2.38
CA SER A 134 -3.35 -0.10 -2.70
C SER A 134 -2.86 1.29 -3.08
N GLY A 135 -1.93 1.88 -2.33
CA GLY A 135 -1.35 3.18 -2.65
C GLY A 135 -0.63 3.23 -4.00
N GLN A 136 0.06 2.14 -4.38
CA GLN A 136 0.70 2.01 -5.67
C GLN A 136 -0.31 1.99 -6.83
N LEU A 137 -1.46 1.35 -6.64
CA LEU A 137 -2.52 1.27 -7.65
C LEU A 137 -3.34 2.57 -7.70
N SER A 138 -3.56 3.23 -6.56
CA SER A 138 -4.24 4.53 -6.50
C SER A 138 -3.51 5.59 -7.34
N TRP A 139 -2.18 5.64 -7.27
CA TRP A 139 -1.38 6.53 -8.12
C TRP A 139 -1.55 6.23 -9.62
N ARG A 140 -1.56 4.95 -10.00
CA ARG A 140 -1.77 4.55 -11.39
C ARG A 140 -3.15 4.88 -11.90
N ARG A 141 -4.17 4.70 -11.05
CA ARG A 141 -5.54 5.13 -11.38
C ARG A 141 -5.61 6.64 -11.60
N LEU A 142 -4.99 7.41 -10.70
CA LEU A 142 -4.95 8.87 -10.81
C LEU A 142 -4.25 9.32 -12.11
N GLU A 143 -3.17 8.65 -12.51
CA GLU A 143 -2.46 8.94 -13.76
C GLU A 143 -3.37 8.69 -14.98
N ILE A 144 -4.01 7.52 -15.06
CA ILE A 144 -4.89 7.17 -16.19
C ILE A 144 -6.15 8.03 -16.21
N ALA A 145 -6.80 8.26 -15.07
CA ALA A 145 -7.97 9.13 -14.98
C ALA A 145 -7.63 10.56 -15.44
N GLY A 146 -6.50 11.11 -15.02
CA GLY A 146 -6.09 12.43 -15.46
C GLY A 146 -5.71 12.50 -16.94
N ILE A 147 -5.27 11.40 -17.56
CA ILE A 147 -5.08 11.34 -19.02
C ILE A 147 -6.44 11.36 -19.71
N ILE A 148 -7.43 10.61 -19.23
CA ILE A 148 -8.79 10.59 -19.77
C ILE A 148 -9.43 11.99 -19.65
N GLU A 149 -9.31 12.64 -18.48
CA GLU A 149 -9.76 14.02 -18.26
C GLU A 149 -9.12 15.01 -19.27
N LEU A 150 -7.83 14.82 -19.59
CA LEU A 150 -7.15 15.65 -20.60
C LEU A 150 -7.77 15.45 -21.99
N LEU A 151 -8.02 14.20 -22.38
CA LEU A 151 -8.63 13.88 -23.68
C LEU A 151 -10.05 14.44 -23.79
N GLU A 152 -10.85 14.30 -22.74
CA GLU A 152 -12.20 14.89 -22.67
C GLU A 152 -12.15 16.40 -22.82
N TRP A 153 -11.23 17.07 -22.09
CA TRP A 153 -11.05 18.51 -22.16
C TRP A 153 -10.64 18.97 -23.56
N ILE A 154 -9.75 18.25 -24.25
CA ILE A 154 -9.34 18.54 -25.62
C ILE A 154 -10.54 18.40 -26.59
N HIS A 155 -11.31 17.32 -26.45
CA HIS A 155 -12.49 17.06 -27.29
C HIS A 155 -13.57 18.14 -27.14
N THR A 156 -13.80 18.68 -25.93
CA THR A 156 -14.75 19.79 -25.75
C THR A 156 -14.37 21.04 -26.53
N ARG A 157 -13.11 21.15 -26.97
CA ARG A 157 -12.55 22.21 -27.79
C ARG A 157 -12.42 21.87 -29.29
N GLY A 158 -12.94 20.71 -29.68
CA GLY A 158 -12.85 20.21 -31.05
C GLY A 158 -11.45 19.75 -31.47
N GLY A 159 -10.53 19.54 -30.49
CA GLY A 159 -9.18 19.02 -30.69
C GLY A 159 -9.05 17.53 -30.51
N SER A 160 -7.83 17.02 -30.62
CA SER A 160 -7.44 15.63 -30.41
C SER A 160 -6.02 15.56 -29.86
N LEU A 161 -5.58 14.38 -29.40
CA LEU A 161 -4.21 14.18 -28.93
C LEU A 161 -3.16 14.56 -29.99
N VAL A 162 -3.44 14.33 -31.27
CA VAL A 162 -2.55 14.66 -32.39
C VAL A 162 -2.45 16.18 -32.63
N SER A 163 -3.57 16.91 -32.46
CA SER A 163 -3.62 18.35 -32.65
C SER A 163 -3.18 19.17 -31.43
N LEU A 164 -3.01 18.51 -30.26
CA LEU A 164 -2.66 19.14 -28.99
C LEU A 164 -1.41 20.01 -29.12
N THR A 165 -1.49 21.25 -28.64
CA THR A 165 -0.39 22.23 -28.64
C THR A 165 0.20 22.44 -27.25
N GLN A 166 1.37 23.09 -27.17
CA GLN A 166 1.94 23.43 -25.86
C GLN A 166 1.05 24.42 -25.09
N ALA A 167 0.42 25.36 -25.79
CA ALA A 167 -0.51 26.32 -25.17
C ALA A 167 -1.70 25.62 -24.51
N ASP A 168 -2.25 24.58 -25.16
CA ASP A 168 -3.34 23.77 -24.58
C ASP A 168 -2.89 23.03 -23.31
N VAL A 169 -1.66 22.48 -23.32
CA VAL A 169 -1.09 21.82 -22.13
C VAL A 169 -0.90 22.82 -20.99
N ASP A 170 -0.35 23.97 -21.29
CA ASP A 170 -0.10 25.03 -20.28
C ASP A 170 -1.42 25.55 -19.70
N GLU A 171 -2.44 25.76 -20.54
CA GLU A 171 -3.78 26.16 -20.10
C GLU A 171 -4.43 25.08 -19.22
N TRP A 172 -4.40 23.81 -19.65
CA TRP A 172 -4.99 22.72 -18.86
C TRP A 172 -4.32 22.58 -17.48
N LEU A 173 -3.01 22.80 -17.39
CA LEU A 173 -2.25 22.76 -16.16
C LEU A 173 -2.58 23.90 -15.18
N THR A 174 -3.17 25.01 -15.64
CA THR A 174 -3.65 26.08 -14.74
C THR A 174 -4.78 25.59 -13.82
N GLY A 175 -5.56 24.59 -14.25
CA GLY A 175 -6.60 23.93 -13.47
C GLY A 175 -6.10 23.03 -12.32
N GLY A 176 -4.79 22.89 -12.16
CA GLY A 176 -4.16 22.15 -11.06
C GLY A 176 -2.93 21.35 -11.44
N ARG A 177 -2.16 20.94 -10.42
CA ARG A 177 -0.96 20.11 -10.62
C ARG A 177 -1.31 18.70 -11.09
N ARG A 178 -0.75 18.29 -12.23
CA ARG A 178 -0.87 16.93 -12.79
C ARG A 178 0.54 16.32 -12.99
N PRO A 179 1.18 15.81 -11.93
CA PRO A 179 2.60 15.43 -11.93
C PRO A 179 2.95 14.27 -12.88
N PHE A 180 1.97 13.49 -13.30
CA PHE A 180 2.13 12.34 -14.18
C PHE A 180 2.06 12.70 -15.66
N LEU A 181 1.54 13.87 -16.04
CA LEU A 181 1.36 14.24 -17.44
C LEU A 181 2.67 14.25 -18.23
N HIS A 182 3.76 14.66 -17.61
CA HIS A 182 5.10 14.62 -18.22
C HIS A 182 5.46 13.23 -18.78
N HIS A 183 5.13 12.16 -18.07
CA HIS A 183 5.44 10.82 -18.52
C HIS A 183 4.62 10.40 -19.74
N PHE A 184 3.34 10.73 -19.73
CA PHE A 184 2.43 10.44 -20.84
C PHE A 184 2.85 11.21 -22.10
N LEU A 185 3.04 12.52 -22.02
CA LEU A 185 3.45 13.35 -23.15
C LEU A 185 4.82 12.93 -23.73
N THR A 186 5.77 12.63 -22.86
CA THR A 186 7.09 12.11 -23.33
C THR A 186 6.95 10.78 -24.07
N TRP A 187 6.07 9.90 -23.60
CA TRP A 187 5.86 8.60 -24.23
C TRP A 187 5.10 8.74 -25.54
N THR A 188 4.01 9.52 -25.61
CA THR A 188 3.22 9.73 -26.84
C THR A 188 4.04 10.37 -27.94
N ALA A 189 4.90 11.34 -27.62
CA ALA A 189 5.84 11.94 -28.58
C ALA A 189 6.81 10.89 -29.16
N ARG A 190 7.36 10.01 -28.32
CA ARG A 190 8.25 8.93 -28.77
C ARG A 190 7.51 7.86 -29.60
N ALA A 191 6.25 7.64 -29.31
CA ALA A 191 5.39 6.71 -30.04
C ALA A 191 4.83 7.30 -31.34
N GLY A 192 5.08 8.59 -31.62
CA GLY A 192 4.53 9.30 -32.79
C GLY A 192 3.03 9.58 -32.68
N ALA A 193 2.45 9.47 -31.47
CA ALA A 193 1.01 9.69 -31.24
C ALA A 193 0.68 11.16 -30.89
N SER A 194 1.66 12.00 -30.59
CA SER A 194 1.51 13.43 -30.39
C SER A 194 2.78 14.17 -30.82
N ARG A 195 2.70 15.48 -30.92
CA ARG A 195 3.88 16.35 -31.05
C ARG A 195 4.72 16.29 -29.78
N PRO A 196 6.04 16.63 -29.82
CA PRO A 196 6.85 16.82 -28.63
C PRO A 196 6.27 17.97 -27.77
N LEU A 197 5.73 17.63 -26.60
CA LEU A 197 5.12 18.55 -25.64
C LEU A 197 5.81 18.38 -24.28
N THR A 198 5.85 19.44 -23.49
CA THR A 198 6.47 19.46 -22.17
C THR A 198 5.43 19.68 -21.08
N ALA A 199 5.61 19.01 -19.96
CA ALA A 199 4.88 19.28 -18.73
C ALA A 199 5.85 19.27 -17.55
N PRO A 200 5.56 20.02 -16.47
CA PRO A 200 6.42 20.06 -15.29
C PRO A 200 6.67 18.64 -14.75
N ARG A 201 7.93 18.30 -14.51
CA ARG A 201 8.28 17.08 -13.80
C ARG A 201 7.83 17.19 -12.35
N PRO A 202 7.31 16.12 -11.74
CA PRO A 202 7.17 16.10 -10.30
C PRO A 202 8.55 16.35 -9.70
N PRO A 203 8.68 17.22 -8.68
CA PRO A 203 9.94 17.45 -8.02
C PRO A 203 10.45 16.12 -7.48
N SER A 204 11.59 15.65 -8.00
CA SER A 204 12.26 14.47 -7.47
C SER A 204 12.77 14.80 -6.08
N GLY A 205 12.23 14.12 -5.07
CA GLY A 205 12.81 14.15 -3.73
C GLY A 205 12.61 15.45 -2.92
N ALA A 206 11.66 16.32 -3.30
CA ALA A 206 11.29 17.41 -2.40
C ALA A 206 10.72 16.77 -1.13
N LEU A 207 11.56 16.70 -0.11
CA LEU A 207 11.13 16.34 1.24
C LEU A 207 10.00 17.30 1.61
N SER A 208 8.91 16.77 2.14
CA SER A 208 7.82 17.63 2.61
C SER A 208 8.40 18.60 3.63
N PRO A 209 8.22 19.91 3.49
CA PRO A 209 8.72 20.87 4.48
C PRO A 209 8.07 20.70 5.86
N GLN A 210 6.98 19.94 5.92
CA GLN A 210 6.27 19.62 7.15
C GLN A 210 6.81 18.32 7.73
N ALA A 211 7.56 18.44 8.80
CA ALA A 211 8.05 17.36 9.64
C ALA A 211 7.57 17.59 11.07
N MET A 212 7.33 16.50 11.79
CA MET A 212 7.08 16.56 13.23
C MET A 212 8.38 16.90 13.96
N SER A 213 8.32 17.77 14.95
CA SER A 213 9.48 18.10 15.79
C SER A 213 9.90 16.89 16.65
N ASP A 214 11.15 16.92 17.11
CA ASP A 214 11.65 15.86 18.00
C ASP A 214 10.89 15.81 19.31
N GLU A 215 10.61 16.96 19.91
CA GLU A 215 9.84 17.06 21.14
C GLU A 215 8.44 16.45 20.97
N GLU A 216 7.74 16.76 19.90
CA GLU A 216 6.43 16.20 19.62
C GLU A 216 6.50 14.67 19.35
N ARG A 217 7.54 14.20 18.65
CA ARG A 217 7.75 12.76 18.39
C ARG A 217 7.94 11.98 19.70
N TRP A 218 8.79 12.47 20.59
CA TRP A 218 9.06 11.81 21.86
C TRP A 218 7.87 11.86 22.81
N ARG A 219 7.14 12.97 22.83
CA ARG A 219 5.89 13.08 23.59
C ARG A 219 4.84 12.08 23.09
N LEU A 220 4.58 12.02 21.79
CA LEU A 220 3.63 11.06 21.23
C LEU A 220 4.04 9.61 21.46
N LEU A 221 5.34 9.32 21.43
CA LEU A 221 5.84 7.97 21.75
C LEU A 221 5.53 7.61 23.20
N ALA A 222 5.80 8.51 24.14
CA ALA A 222 5.52 8.31 25.56
C ALA A 222 4.00 8.13 25.81
N ASP A 223 3.16 8.98 25.20
CA ASP A 223 1.71 8.92 25.32
C ASP A 223 1.18 7.55 24.81
N VAL A 224 1.60 7.12 23.62
CA VAL A 224 1.15 5.85 23.01
C VAL A 224 1.66 4.63 23.76
N THR A 225 2.90 4.65 24.25
CA THR A 225 3.46 3.50 24.99
C THR A 225 2.84 3.31 26.35
N SER A 226 2.47 4.42 27.04
CA SER A 226 1.84 4.38 28.35
C SER A 226 0.35 4.09 28.34
N ASP A 227 -0.37 4.36 27.23
CA ASP A 227 -1.83 4.16 27.13
C ASP A 227 -2.18 2.66 27.09
N PRO A 228 -2.86 2.10 28.13
CA PRO A 228 -3.23 0.70 28.18
C PRO A 228 -4.31 0.30 27.15
N SER A 229 -5.06 1.26 26.61
CA SER A 229 -6.10 1.01 25.60
C SER A 229 -5.53 0.70 24.21
N ILE A 230 -4.27 1.10 23.96
CA ILE A 230 -3.60 0.87 22.68
C ILE A 230 -2.97 -0.53 22.68
N ASN A 231 -3.32 -1.33 21.68
CA ASN A 231 -2.80 -2.69 21.56
C ASN A 231 -1.30 -2.73 21.25
N PRO A 232 -0.59 -3.84 21.62
CA PRO A 232 0.86 -3.98 21.43
C PRO A 232 1.34 -3.78 19.99
N HIS A 233 0.59 -4.22 18.99
CA HIS A 233 0.93 -4.04 17.58
C HIS A 233 0.97 -2.56 17.18
N THR A 234 -0.01 -1.77 17.65
CA THR A 234 -0.04 -0.33 17.35
C THR A 234 1.08 0.40 18.09
N LYS A 235 1.39 0.03 19.33
CA LYS A 235 2.52 0.57 20.10
C LYS A 235 3.86 0.29 19.41
N LEU A 236 4.11 -0.95 19.00
CA LEU A 236 5.31 -1.31 18.26
C LEU A 236 5.42 -0.54 16.95
N ALA A 237 4.34 -0.46 16.17
CA ALA A 237 4.34 0.28 14.92
C ALA A 237 4.60 1.78 15.11
N ALA A 238 4.03 2.37 16.16
CA ALA A 238 4.27 3.75 16.56
C ALA A 238 5.76 3.99 16.87
N GLY A 239 6.36 3.14 17.70
CA GLY A 239 7.78 3.21 18.02
C GLY A 239 8.67 3.09 16.79
N LEU A 240 8.43 2.09 15.94
CA LEU A 240 9.21 1.91 14.70
C LEU A 240 9.07 3.09 13.74
N MET A 241 7.93 3.75 13.71
CA MET A 241 7.70 4.92 12.85
C MET A 241 8.26 6.20 13.45
N LEU A 242 7.98 6.48 14.73
CA LEU A 242 8.39 7.72 15.41
C LEU A 242 9.90 7.77 15.67
N MET A 243 10.52 6.63 15.98
CA MET A 243 11.96 6.60 16.27
C MET A 243 12.82 6.39 15.03
N PHE A 244 12.41 5.44 14.17
CA PHE A 244 13.25 4.96 13.07
C PHE A 244 12.74 5.31 11.68
N GLY A 245 11.63 6.05 11.57
CA GLY A 245 11.08 6.48 10.30
C GLY A 245 10.64 5.33 9.39
N VAL A 246 10.32 4.15 9.94
CA VAL A 246 9.93 2.97 9.17
C VAL A 246 8.55 3.16 8.58
N ARG A 247 8.41 2.86 7.28
CA ARG A 247 7.11 2.97 6.59
C ARG A 247 6.15 1.87 7.03
N ALA A 248 4.86 2.18 7.16
CA ALA A 248 3.82 1.21 7.45
C ALA A 248 3.90 -0.03 6.55
N ALA A 249 4.21 0.16 5.26
CA ALA A 249 4.39 -0.94 4.30
C ALA A 249 5.54 -1.90 4.64
N LYS A 250 6.56 -1.45 5.35
CA LYS A 250 7.66 -2.30 5.84
C LYS A 250 7.32 -2.92 7.18
N ILE A 251 6.68 -2.16 8.06
CA ILE A 251 6.25 -2.63 9.39
C ILE A 251 5.31 -3.84 9.28
N VAL A 252 4.29 -3.76 8.42
CA VAL A 252 3.33 -4.88 8.26
C VAL A 252 3.97 -6.15 7.67
N GLN A 253 5.15 -6.05 7.07
CA GLN A 253 5.90 -7.18 6.50
C GLN A 253 6.86 -7.83 7.49
N LEU A 254 6.90 -7.38 8.76
CA LEU A 254 7.68 -8.04 9.80
C LEU A 254 7.16 -9.45 10.04
N ARG A 255 8.07 -10.42 10.02
CA ARG A 255 7.80 -11.81 10.38
C ARG A 255 8.14 -12.05 11.84
N ALA A 256 7.65 -13.15 12.38
CA ALA A 256 7.98 -13.57 13.74
C ALA A 256 9.49 -13.74 13.91
N GLU A 257 10.18 -14.27 12.91
CA GLU A 257 11.63 -14.46 12.88
C GLU A 257 12.43 -13.16 12.87
N ASP A 258 11.80 -12.05 12.48
CA ASP A 258 12.42 -10.71 12.51
C ASP A 258 12.41 -10.08 13.90
N VAL A 259 11.69 -10.66 14.87
CA VAL A 259 11.58 -10.14 16.24
C VAL A 259 12.11 -11.18 17.21
N THR A 260 13.26 -10.90 17.79
CA THR A 260 13.89 -11.76 18.81
C THR A 260 13.69 -11.14 20.19
N VAL A 261 13.04 -11.87 21.06
CA VAL A 261 12.81 -11.46 22.47
C VAL A 261 13.71 -12.30 23.35
N THR A 262 14.58 -11.64 24.13
CA THR A 262 15.44 -12.24 25.16
C THR A 262 15.18 -11.60 26.50
N ASP A 263 15.66 -12.18 27.56
CA ASP A 263 15.54 -11.62 28.92
C ASP A 263 16.24 -10.25 29.07
N GLN A 264 17.20 -9.95 28.18
CA GLN A 264 18.01 -8.73 28.26
C GLN A 264 17.59 -7.65 27.28
N ALA A 265 17.02 -8.02 26.11
CA ALA A 265 16.68 -7.09 25.05
C ALA A 265 15.67 -7.66 24.06
N VAL A 266 14.96 -6.75 23.39
CA VAL A 266 14.19 -7.08 22.20
C VAL A 266 14.88 -6.50 20.98
N VAL A 267 15.09 -7.34 19.99
CA VAL A 267 15.78 -7.01 18.76
C VAL A 267 14.83 -7.16 17.57
N VAL A 268 14.81 -6.18 16.68
CA VAL A 268 14.00 -6.22 15.44
C VAL A 268 14.92 -6.06 14.24
N ARG A 269 14.76 -6.93 13.25
CA ARG A 269 15.48 -6.88 11.98
C ARG A 269 14.67 -6.14 10.93
N LEU A 270 15.01 -4.90 10.68
CA LEU A 270 14.38 -4.06 9.65
C LEU A 270 15.19 -4.00 8.36
N GLY A 271 16.50 -4.03 8.48
CA GLY A 271 17.49 -4.00 7.41
C GLY A 271 18.44 -5.18 7.46
N GLN A 272 19.70 -4.93 7.12
CA GLN A 272 20.74 -5.95 7.19
C GLN A 272 21.24 -6.16 8.62
N GLU A 273 21.21 -5.11 9.43
CA GLU A 273 21.67 -5.14 10.80
C GLU A 273 20.48 -5.18 11.77
N PRO A 274 20.61 -5.95 12.88
CA PRO A 274 19.59 -6.00 13.91
C PRO A 274 19.54 -4.68 14.68
N LEU A 275 18.33 -4.27 15.06
CA LEU A 275 18.06 -3.06 15.82
C LEU A 275 17.60 -3.45 17.22
N VAL A 276 18.34 -3.03 18.23
CA VAL A 276 17.94 -3.20 19.63
C VAL A 276 16.88 -2.15 19.94
N LEU A 277 15.72 -2.58 20.39
CA LEU A 277 14.64 -1.66 20.78
C LEU A 277 14.87 -1.14 22.20
N PRO A 278 14.51 0.13 22.49
CA PRO A 278 14.48 0.66 23.84
C PRO A 278 13.58 -0.16 24.77
N ALA A 279 13.89 -0.14 26.05
CA ALA A 279 13.18 -0.89 27.08
C ALA A 279 11.67 -0.58 27.09
N GLU A 280 11.29 0.64 26.78
CA GLU A 280 9.90 1.12 26.73
C GLU A 280 9.07 0.43 25.61
N LEU A 281 9.72 -0.01 24.55
CA LEU A 281 9.08 -0.71 23.42
C LEU A 281 9.15 -2.23 23.54
N ALA A 282 10.02 -2.76 24.41
CA ALA A 282 10.20 -4.20 24.55
C ALA A 282 8.90 -4.96 24.89
N PRO A 283 8.04 -4.49 25.84
CA PRO A 283 6.77 -5.15 26.13
C PRO A 283 5.81 -5.17 24.93
N ALA A 284 5.78 -4.06 24.16
CA ALA A 284 4.95 -3.96 22.98
C ALA A 284 5.41 -4.91 21.87
N ALA A 285 6.72 -5.02 21.67
CA ALA A 285 7.30 -5.93 20.67
C ALA A 285 7.09 -7.39 21.05
N ALA A 286 7.32 -7.75 22.32
CA ALA A 286 7.05 -9.10 22.83
C ALA A 286 5.57 -9.46 22.71
N GLY A 287 4.67 -8.55 23.11
CA GLY A 287 3.23 -8.74 23.00
C GLY A 287 2.73 -8.86 21.56
N ALA A 288 3.30 -8.09 20.62
CA ALA A 288 2.97 -8.20 19.20
C ALA A 288 3.50 -9.50 18.57
N ALA A 289 4.70 -9.93 18.95
CA ALA A 289 5.29 -11.18 18.47
C ALA A 289 4.57 -12.41 19.03
N SER A 290 4.04 -12.35 20.26
CA SER A 290 3.31 -13.46 20.88
C SER A 290 1.86 -13.54 20.41
N ASN A 291 1.21 -12.42 20.04
CA ASN A 291 -0.18 -12.40 19.63
C ASN A 291 -0.31 -12.22 18.12
N ARG A 292 0.05 -13.24 17.36
CA ARG A 292 0.02 -13.26 15.89
C ARG A 292 -1.25 -13.86 15.30
N THR A 293 -2.33 -13.81 16.06
CA THR A 293 -3.62 -14.33 15.61
C THR A 293 -4.40 -13.28 14.83
N ALA A 294 -4.78 -13.59 13.60
CA ALA A 294 -5.69 -12.78 12.83
C ALA A 294 -7.14 -13.20 13.12
N PRO A 295 -8.06 -12.24 13.32
CA PRO A 295 -9.48 -12.57 13.31
C PRO A 295 -9.85 -13.01 11.89
N ARG A 296 -9.91 -14.31 11.64
CA ARG A 296 -10.38 -14.89 10.38
C ARG A 296 -11.88 -15.06 10.46
N MET A 297 -12.54 -14.77 9.35
CA MET A 297 -14.00 -14.86 9.28
C MET A 297 -14.48 -16.32 9.35
N PHE A 298 -13.67 -17.29 8.89
CA PHE A 298 -14.10 -18.67 8.64
C PHE A 298 -13.21 -19.78 9.19
N VAL A 299 -12.09 -19.46 9.84
CA VAL A 299 -11.14 -20.45 10.36
C VAL A 299 -10.72 -20.06 11.78
N GLU A 300 -10.43 -21.03 12.63
CA GLU A 300 -9.80 -20.79 13.92
C GLU A 300 -8.52 -19.96 13.72
N SER A 301 -8.24 -19.11 14.72
CA SER A 301 -7.05 -18.26 14.73
C SER A 301 -5.79 -19.13 14.71
N ILE A 302 -5.25 -19.36 13.52
CA ILE A 302 -3.96 -20.02 13.36
C ILE A 302 -2.88 -18.97 13.55
N GLU A 303 -1.86 -19.32 14.30
CA GLU A 303 -0.68 -18.50 14.45
C GLU A 303 -0.06 -18.20 13.08
N GLN A 304 0.18 -16.95 12.81
CA GLN A 304 0.69 -16.50 11.52
C GLN A 304 2.21 -16.25 11.59
N GLU A 305 2.87 -16.35 10.44
CA GLU A 305 4.29 -15.97 10.32
C GLU A 305 4.50 -14.45 10.47
N TRP A 306 3.44 -13.66 10.23
CA TRP A 306 3.49 -12.19 10.27
C TRP A 306 3.23 -11.64 11.68
N VAL A 307 4.05 -10.71 12.13
CA VAL A 307 3.78 -9.93 13.35
C VAL A 307 2.49 -9.12 13.20
N TYR A 308 2.18 -8.67 11.99
CA TYR A 308 0.94 -7.96 11.65
C TYR A 308 0.08 -8.80 10.71
N PRO A 309 -0.62 -9.80 11.22
CA PRO A 309 -1.40 -10.70 10.37
C PRO A 309 -2.59 -9.98 9.73
N GLY A 310 -2.85 -10.29 8.47
CA GLY A 310 -4.01 -9.80 7.73
C GLY A 310 -5.24 -10.68 7.92
N THR A 311 -6.39 -10.21 7.47
CA THR A 311 -7.63 -10.98 7.46
C THR A 311 -7.65 -12.10 6.43
N ARG A 312 -6.74 -12.08 5.46
CA ARG A 312 -6.55 -13.12 4.45
C ARG A 312 -5.47 -14.10 4.91
N ALA A 313 -5.69 -15.40 4.68
CA ALA A 313 -4.74 -16.45 5.01
C ALA A 313 -3.36 -16.20 4.38
N GLY A 314 -2.28 -16.37 5.14
CA GLY A 314 -0.90 -16.22 4.67
C GLY A 314 -0.48 -14.79 4.29
N HIS A 315 -1.32 -13.80 4.49
CA HIS A 315 -1.03 -12.40 4.15
C HIS A 315 -0.91 -11.52 5.39
N HIS A 316 0.01 -10.56 5.33
CA HIS A 316 0.10 -9.50 6.33
C HIS A 316 -1.04 -8.48 6.22
N MET A 317 -1.21 -7.67 7.26
CA MET A 317 -2.14 -6.54 7.29
C MET A 317 -1.86 -5.55 6.15
N ALA A 318 -2.91 -4.94 5.61
CA ALA A 318 -2.74 -3.86 4.63
C ALA A 318 -2.08 -2.63 5.29
N PRO A 319 -1.09 -1.99 4.65
CA PRO A 319 -0.43 -0.79 5.18
C PRO A 319 -1.41 0.35 5.51
N ASP A 320 -2.47 0.50 4.73
CA ASP A 320 -3.50 1.53 4.97
C ASP A 320 -4.30 1.26 6.24
N THR A 321 -4.54 -0.01 6.58
CA THR A 321 -5.15 -0.39 7.85
C THR A 321 -4.27 0.00 9.03
N LEU A 322 -2.96 -0.23 8.92
CA LEU A 322 -2.02 0.20 9.95
C LEU A 322 -1.96 1.74 10.07
N ASN A 323 -1.90 2.44 8.95
CA ASN A 323 -1.94 3.92 8.94
C ASN A 323 -3.22 4.47 9.59
N THR A 324 -4.37 3.81 9.38
CA THR A 324 -5.63 4.18 10.03
C THR A 324 -5.55 3.99 11.55
N ARG A 325 -4.99 2.86 12.03
CA ARG A 325 -4.78 2.62 13.46
C ARG A 325 -3.83 3.64 14.09
N LEU A 326 -2.73 3.99 13.41
CA LEU A 326 -1.80 5.01 13.88
C LEU A 326 -2.47 6.38 13.99
N ARG A 327 -3.28 6.78 13.00
CA ARG A 327 -4.04 8.04 13.09
C ARG A 327 -5.05 8.03 14.22
N ALA A 328 -5.74 6.91 14.46
CA ALA A 328 -6.65 6.77 15.58
C ALA A 328 -5.93 6.87 16.95
N ALA A 329 -4.65 6.51 17.00
CA ALA A 329 -3.75 6.71 18.13
C ALA A 329 -3.08 8.11 18.16
N GLY A 330 -3.55 9.07 17.36
CA GLY A 330 -3.03 10.45 17.34
C GLY A 330 -1.73 10.63 16.55
N ILE A 331 -1.25 9.61 15.85
CA ILE A 331 0.02 9.70 15.11
C ILE A 331 -0.26 9.99 13.63
N PRO A 332 0.14 11.13 13.07
CA PRO A 332 0.12 11.41 11.64
C PRO A 332 1.31 10.70 10.94
N PRO A 333 1.12 9.59 10.21
CA PRO A 333 2.23 8.72 9.79
C PRO A 333 3.27 9.40 8.89
N ARG A 334 2.82 10.34 8.05
CA ARG A 334 3.72 11.06 7.15
C ARG A 334 4.63 12.01 7.90
N LEU A 335 4.08 12.83 8.80
CA LEU A 335 4.83 13.82 9.57
C LEU A 335 5.79 13.15 10.56
N ALA A 336 5.30 12.13 11.26
CA ALA A 336 6.07 11.32 12.20
C ALA A 336 7.31 10.69 11.53
N ARG A 337 7.08 10.02 10.38
CA ARG A 337 8.16 9.41 9.62
C ARG A 337 9.15 10.44 9.08
N THR A 338 8.67 11.58 8.57
CA THR A 338 9.54 12.63 8.03
C THR A 338 10.43 13.19 9.13
N GLY A 339 9.88 13.52 10.31
CA GLY A 339 10.66 13.99 11.45
C GLY A 339 11.72 12.99 11.91
N ALA A 340 11.35 11.72 12.03
CA ALA A 340 12.30 10.66 12.41
C ALA A 340 13.46 10.52 11.42
N LEU A 341 13.18 10.56 10.11
CA LEU A 341 14.23 10.43 9.10
C LEU A 341 15.13 11.66 9.04
N ILE A 342 14.60 12.85 9.29
CA ILE A 342 15.42 14.07 9.43
C ILE A 342 16.38 13.92 10.58
N ALA A 343 15.88 13.58 11.78
CA ALA A 343 16.73 13.40 12.96
C ALA A 343 17.81 12.34 12.74
N LEU A 344 17.42 11.16 12.24
CA LEU A 344 18.39 10.08 12.00
C LEU A 344 19.44 10.43 10.92
N ALA A 345 19.06 11.15 9.88
CA ALA A 345 19.99 11.50 8.82
C ALA A 345 20.92 12.69 9.19
N GLN A 346 20.62 13.39 10.29
CA GLN A 346 21.55 14.36 10.92
C GLN A 346 22.68 13.65 11.70
N GLU A 347 22.37 12.48 12.26
CA GLU A 347 23.28 11.77 13.15
C GLU A 347 24.01 10.60 12.46
N LEU A 348 23.37 9.98 11.47
CA LEU A 348 23.86 8.73 10.87
C LEU A 348 24.30 8.93 9.41
N PRO A 349 25.44 8.34 9.01
CA PRO A 349 25.79 8.22 7.60
C PRO A 349 24.72 7.47 6.79
N PRO A 350 24.50 7.80 5.49
CA PRO A 350 23.48 7.15 4.67
C PRO A 350 23.55 5.63 4.62
N VAL A 351 24.75 5.08 4.64
CA VAL A 351 24.99 3.63 4.62
C VAL A 351 24.47 2.97 5.90
N VAL A 352 24.73 3.59 7.05
CA VAL A 352 24.28 3.09 8.35
C VAL A 352 22.75 3.20 8.46
N LEU A 353 22.17 4.34 8.07
CA LEU A 353 20.74 4.54 8.01
C LEU A 353 20.03 3.49 7.13
N SER A 354 20.60 3.19 5.95
CA SER A 354 20.09 2.17 5.06
C SER A 354 20.11 0.76 5.69
N ARG A 355 21.23 0.38 6.31
CA ARG A 355 21.42 -0.96 6.91
C ARG A 355 20.52 -1.20 8.11
N LEU A 356 20.33 -0.20 8.96
CA LEU A 356 19.50 -0.30 10.16
C LEU A 356 18.00 -0.30 9.82
N THR A 357 17.55 0.63 8.99
CA THR A 357 16.13 0.84 8.73
C THR A 357 15.58 0.04 7.55
N GLY A 358 16.45 -0.54 6.73
CA GLY A 358 16.07 -1.18 5.46
C GLY A 358 15.59 -0.18 4.41
N LEU A 359 15.97 1.10 4.52
CA LEU A 359 15.81 2.08 3.46
C LEU A 359 16.72 1.73 2.28
N ASP A 360 16.23 1.97 1.06
CA ASP A 360 17.10 1.96 -0.11
C ASP A 360 18.20 3.01 0.04
N ILE A 361 19.45 2.66 -0.39
CA ILE A 361 20.61 3.54 -0.21
C ILE A 361 20.44 4.88 -0.93
N SER A 362 19.80 4.89 -2.09
CA SER A 362 19.53 6.13 -2.83
C SER A 362 18.57 7.04 -2.08
N SER A 363 17.60 6.45 -1.38
CA SER A 363 16.69 7.18 -0.49
C SER A 363 17.43 7.73 0.74
N ALA A 364 18.31 6.96 1.35
CA ALA A 364 19.11 7.41 2.50
C ALA A 364 20.03 8.59 2.11
N ILE A 365 20.69 8.50 0.95
CA ILE A 365 21.51 9.59 0.40
C ILE A 365 20.64 10.84 0.13
N ALA A 366 19.46 10.67 -0.46
CA ALA A 366 18.54 11.78 -0.71
C ALA A 366 18.13 12.51 0.56
N TRP A 367 17.90 11.78 1.67
CA TRP A 367 17.60 12.38 2.98
C TRP A 367 18.79 13.17 3.52
N SER A 368 20.00 12.62 3.50
CA SER A 368 21.19 13.31 3.98
C SER A 368 21.51 14.57 3.17
N ASN A 369 21.38 14.49 1.83
CA ASN A 369 21.60 15.65 0.96
C ASN A 369 20.57 16.76 1.20
N ALA A 370 19.30 16.41 1.42
CA ALA A 370 18.27 17.40 1.69
C ALA A 370 18.49 18.15 3.03
N ILE A 371 19.04 17.47 4.01
CA ILE A 371 19.40 18.09 5.30
C ILE A 371 20.62 18.98 5.11
N GLY A 372 21.65 18.52 4.40
CA GLY A 372 22.84 19.32 4.09
C GLY A 372 22.49 20.60 3.32
N ALA A 373 21.61 20.50 2.33
CA ALA A 373 21.14 21.67 1.58
C ALA A 373 20.35 22.68 2.45
N ASN A 374 19.51 22.18 3.37
CA ASN A 374 18.79 23.04 4.31
C ASN A 374 19.73 23.72 5.32
N SER A 375 20.76 23.02 5.80
CA SER A 375 21.75 23.57 6.71
C SER A 375 22.59 24.66 6.02
N THR A 376 22.96 24.47 4.76
CA THR A 376 23.69 25.44 3.96
C THR A 376 22.84 26.68 3.66
N ALA A 377 21.56 26.51 3.33
CA ALA A 377 20.62 27.60 3.11
C ALA A 377 20.36 28.39 4.39
N TYR A 378 20.25 27.71 5.53
CA TYR A 378 20.12 28.37 6.83
C TYR A 378 21.39 29.13 7.22
N ALA A 379 22.57 28.57 7.04
CA ALA A 379 23.84 29.23 7.27
C ALA A 379 24.01 30.48 6.39
N ALA A 380 23.63 30.42 5.12
CA ALA A 380 23.63 31.56 4.21
C ALA A 380 22.67 32.68 4.70
N ALA A 381 21.46 32.31 5.10
CA ALA A 381 20.47 33.25 5.62
C ALA A 381 20.89 33.89 6.97
N VAL A 382 21.62 33.16 7.80
CA VAL A 382 22.22 33.70 9.06
C VAL A 382 23.35 34.67 8.74
N VAL A 383 24.26 34.30 7.82
CA VAL A 383 25.35 35.17 7.37
C VAL A 383 24.82 36.47 6.78
N GLU A 384 23.78 36.38 5.94
CA GLU A 384 23.14 37.55 5.34
C GLU A 384 22.47 38.45 6.40
N ARG A 385 21.83 37.85 7.42
CA ARG A 385 21.16 38.58 8.54
C ARG A 385 22.16 39.20 9.51
N VAL A 386 23.33 38.61 9.69
CA VAL A 386 24.39 39.08 10.59
C VAL A 386 25.36 40.05 9.89
N GLY A 387 25.25 40.20 8.55
CA GLY A 387 26.09 41.12 7.78
C GLY A 387 27.57 40.70 7.69
N MET A 388 27.90 39.44 7.96
CA MET A 388 29.26 38.92 7.83
C MET A 388 29.57 38.61 6.34
N PRO A 389 30.70 39.09 5.79
CA PRO A 389 31.09 38.73 4.43
C PRO A 389 31.39 37.24 4.33
N LEU A 390 30.89 36.59 3.28
CA LEU A 390 31.17 35.18 2.98
C LEU A 390 32.66 34.96 2.83
N PRO A 391 33.24 33.88 3.40
CA PRO A 391 34.63 33.54 3.13
C PRO A 391 34.81 33.22 1.65
N VAL A 392 35.71 33.92 0.98
CA VAL A 392 36.08 33.66 -0.42
C VAL A 392 36.79 32.32 -0.45
N VAL A 393 36.14 31.32 -1.06
CA VAL A 393 36.79 30.04 -1.37
C VAL A 393 37.74 30.29 -2.52
N LEU A 394 39.04 30.42 -2.24
CA LEU A 394 40.11 30.37 -3.25
C LEU A 394 40.16 28.96 -3.81
N HIS A 395 39.98 28.84 -5.12
CA HIS A 395 40.17 27.64 -5.92
C HIS A 395 41.62 27.24 -6.01
#